data_b51e835cfa3079a35eb50690da5a53fc
#
_entry.id   b51e835cfa3079a35eb50690da5a53fc
#
_cell.length_a   1.000
_cell.length_b   1.000
_cell.length_c   1.000
_cell.angle_alpha   90.00
_cell.angle_beta   90.00
_cell.angle_gamma   90.00
#
_symmetry.space_group_name_H-M   'P 1'
#
loop_
_entity.id
_entity.type
_entity.pdbx_description
1 polymer ?
#
loop_
_entity_poly.entity_id
_entity_poly.type
_entity_poly.pdbx_seq_one_letter_code
_entity_poly.pdbx_strand_id
1 'polypeptide(L)'
;VDLLKRMREKAALVQLNPDLKKRSVNEGFSGGEKKRNEIFQLAMLDPQLAILDETDSGLDIDALKIVAKGVNDLRSSERSFLVITHYQRLLNYIVPDFVHVLVDGRIVKSGDKSLALRLEEEGYDWVREDLSEPTPA
;
A
#
# COMPACT_ATOMS: atom_id res chain seq x y z
N VAL A 1 -30.09 -2.62 -8.56
CA VAL A 1 -29.94 -3.85 -7.73
C VAL A 1 -28.48 -4.28 -7.70
N ASP A 2 -27.75 -4.12 -8.79
CA ASP A 2 -26.36 -4.57 -8.92
C ASP A 2 -25.38 -3.74 -8.08
N LEU A 3 -25.49 -2.42 -8.06
CA LEU A 3 -24.59 -1.52 -7.33
C LEU A 3 -24.60 -1.79 -5.82
N LEU A 4 -25.76 -1.95 -5.21
CA LEU A 4 -25.87 -2.21 -3.76
C LEU A 4 -25.28 -3.57 -3.38
N LYS A 5 -25.44 -4.58 -4.23
CA LYS A 5 -24.81 -5.88 -4.05
C LYS A 5 -23.29 -5.76 -4.10
N ARG A 6 -22.77 -5.12 -5.15
CA ARG A 6 -21.34 -4.85 -5.33
C ARG A 6 -20.76 -4.08 -4.15
N MET A 7 -21.44 -3.03 -3.68
CA MET A 7 -21.03 -2.27 -2.49
C MET A 7 -20.92 -3.14 -1.24
N ARG A 8 -21.86 -4.06 -1.01
CA ARG A 8 -21.81 -4.96 0.16
C ARG A 8 -20.63 -5.93 0.07
N GLU A 9 -20.42 -6.54 -1.10
CA GLU A 9 -19.32 -7.47 -1.35
C GLU A 9 -17.96 -6.78 -1.13
N LYS A 10 -17.77 -5.60 -1.72
CA LYS A 10 -16.50 -4.86 -1.59
C LYS A 10 -16.26 -4.30 -0.18
N ALA A 11 -17.32 -3.90 0.53
CA ALA A 11 -17.20 -3.49 1.92
C ALA A 11 -16.80 -4.63 2.86
N ALA A 12 -17.22 -5.86 2.57
CA ALA A 12 -16.85 -7.04 3.34
C ALA A 12 -15.34 -7.34 3.23
N LEU A 13 -14.69 -7.08 2.09
CA LEU A 13 -13.25 -7.29 1.90
C LEU A 13 -12.40 -6.55 2.95
N VAL A 14 -12.83 -5.35 3.33
CA VAL A 14 -12.10 -4.47 4.26
C VAL A 14 -12.78 -4.35 5.62
N GLN A 15 -13.77 -5.18 5.90
CA GLN A 15 -14.53 -5.16 7.16
C GLN A 15 -15.05 -3.74 7.49
N LEU A 16 -15.56 -3.03 6.46
CA LEU A 16 -16.08 -1.67 6.63
C LEU A 16 -17.39 -1.71 7.38
N ASN A 17 -17.49 -0.90 8.46
CA ASN A 17 -18.71 -0.78 9.23
C ASN A 17 -19.86 -0.29 8.32
N PRO A 18 -21.01 -1.02 8.28
CA PRO A 18 -22.15 -0.64 7.43
C PRO A 18 -22.69 0.78 7.70
N ASP A 19 -22.56 1.27 8.93
CA ASP A 19 -23.05 2.60 9.31
C ASP A 19 -22.21 3.73 8.71
N LEU A 20 -20.94 3.47 8.38
CA LEU A 20 -20.09 4.45 7.72
C LEU A 20 -20.56 4.80 6.31
N LYS A 21 -21.28 3.89 5.64
CA LYS A 21 -21.87 4.12 4.30
C LYS A 21 -22.95 5.21 4.30
N LYS A 22 -23.52 5.54 5.45
CA LYS A 22 -24.56 6.54 5.63
C LYS A 22 -24.02 7.92 6.00
N ARG A 23 -22.71 8.01 6.30
CA ARG A 23 -22.05 9.25 6.71
C ARG A 23 -21.34 9.88 5.51
N SER A 24 -21.09 11.18 5.61
CA SER A 24 -20.20 11.86 4.67
C SER A 24 -18.81 11.22 4.70
N VAL A 25 -18.15 11.17 3.53
CA VAL A 25 -16.84 10.55 3.41
C VAL A 25 -15.86 11.21 4.38
N ASN A 26 -15.19 10.39 5.19
CA ASN A 26 -14.20 10.79 6.21
C ASN A 26 -14.74 11.58 7.41
N GLU A 27 -16.04 11.84 7.51
CA GLU A 27 -16.62 12.54 8.66
C GLU A 27 -16.79 11.57 9.85
N GLY A 28 -16.05 11.86 10.94
CA GLY A 28 -16.08 11.04 12.15
C GLY A 28 -15.42 9.66 12.00
N PHE A 29 -14.59 9.44 10.96
CA PHE A 29 -13.86 8.20 10.79
C PHE A 29 -12.57 8.20 11.61
N SER A 30 -12.27 7.09 12.28
CA SER A 30 -10.94 6.82 12.83
C SER A 30 -9.90 6.68 11.72
N GLY A 31 -8.59 6.75 12.05
CA GLY A 31 -7.52 6.54 11.07
C GLY A 31 -7.66 5.22 10.31
N GLY A 32 -7.91 4.12 11.03
CA GLY A 32 -8.10 2.81 10.44
C GLY A 32 -9.36 2.72 9.56
N GLU A 33 -10.47 3.36 9.96
CA GLU A 33 -11.69 3.41 9.15
C GLU A 33 -11.50 4.20 7.86
N LYS A 34 -10.74 5.30 7.88
CA LYS A 34 -10.38 6.06 6.69
C LYS A 34 -9.62 5.18 5.69
N LYS A 35 -8.59 4.46 6.16
CA LYS A 35 -7.79 3.59 5.30
C LYS A 35 -8.59 2.40 4.75
N ARG A 36 -9.46 1.79 5.54
CA ARG A 36 -10.39 0.76 5.04
C ARG A 36 -11.34 1.32 3.98
N ASN A 37 -11.81 2.56 4.17
CA ASN A 37 -12.66 3.23 3.19
C ASN A 37 -11.91 3.55 1.90
N GLU A 38 -10.63 3.92 1.95
CA GLU A 38 -9.78 4.11 0.77
C GLU A 38 -9.67 2.81 -0.05
N ILE A 39 -9.43 1.66 0.60
CA ILE A 39 -9.38 0.36 -0.08
C ILE A 39 -10.76 -0.07 -0.59
N PHE A 40 -11.83 0.25 0.14
CA PHE A 40 -13.19 0.04 -0.36
C PHE A 40 -13.47 0.83 -1.64
N GLN A 41 -13.10 2.12 -1.67
CA GLN A 41 -13.23 2.95 -2.87
C GLN A 41 -12.41 2.38 -4.04
N LEU A 42 -11.16 1.97 -3.78
CA LEU A 42 -10.31 1.30 -4.76
C LEU A 42 -11.00 0.05 -5.34
N ALA A 43 -11.58 -0.78 -4.47
CA ALA A 43 -12.30 -2.00 -4.89
C ALA A 43 -13.57 -1.70 -5.71
N MET A 44 -14.22 -0.56 -5.45
CA MET A 44 -15.39 -0.11 -6.20
C MET A 44 -15.02 0.45 -7.57
N LEU A 45 -13.95 1.24 -7.65
CA LEU A 45 -13.47 1.87 -8.88
C LEU A 45 -12.82 0.86 -9.84
N ASP A 46 -12.22 -0.20 -9.29
CA ASP A 46 -11.62 -1.29 -10.04
C ASP A 46 -10.58 -0.85 -11.10
N PRO A 47 -9.60 0.02 -10.75
CA PRO A 47 -8.66 0.59 -11.70
C PRO A 47 -7.62 -0.45 -12.14
N GLN A 48 -7.01 -0.24 -13.32
CA GLN A 48 -5.89 -1.03 -13.80
C GLN A 48 -4.56 -0.68 -13.09
N LEU A 49 -4.40 0.59 -12.68
CA LEU A 49 -3.27 1.06 -11.88
C LEU A 49 -3.79 1.70 -10.60
N ALA A 50 -3.30 1.23 -9.45
CA ALA A 50 -3.57 1.80 -8.15
C ALA A 50 -2.28 2.34 -7.53
N ILE A 51 -2.31 3.58 -7.05
CA ILE A 51 -1.21 4.20 -6.32
C ILE A 51 -1.63 4.30 -4.84
N LEU A 52 -0.88 3.65 -3.98
CA LEU A 52 -1.09 3.61 -2.53
C LEU A 52 0.03 4.40 -1.86
N ASP A 53 -0.27 5.64 -1.47
CA ASP A 53 0.70 6.54 -0.86
C ASP A 53 0.52 6.53 0.65
N GLU A 54 1.52 6.01 1.37
CA GLU A 54 1.57 5.88 2.83
C GLU A 54 0.27 5.32 3.45
N THR A 55 -0.33 4.32 2.79
CA THR A 55 -1.62 3.73 3.21
C THR A 55 -1.53 3.03 4.58
N ASP A 56 -0.34 2.72 5.04
CA ASP A 56 -0.01 2.11 6.34
C ASP A 56 0.24 3.11 7.45
N SER A 57 0.35 4.41 7.14
CA SER A 57 0.63 5.45 8.13
C SER A 57 -0.48 5.55 9.18
N GLY A 58 -0.08 5.53 10.46
CA GLY A 58 -1.01 5.65 11.60
C GLY A 58 -1.91 4.45 11.84
N LEU A 59 -1.66 3.31 11.20
CA LEU A 59 -2.40 2.06 11.44
C LEU A 59 -1.78 1.25 12.58
N ASP A 60 -2.65 0.69 13.43
CA ASP A 60 -2.29 -0.45 14.26
C ASP A 60 -2.10 -1.72 13.41
N ILE A 61 -1.55 -2.77 14.03
CA ILE A 61 -1.21 -4.02 13.32
C ILE A 61 -2.44 -4.71 12.72
N ASP A 62 -3.59 -4.62 13.37
CA ASP A 62 -4.80 -5.30 12.92
C ASP A 62 -5.44 -4.55 11.75
N ALA A 63 -5.49 -3.23 11.80
CA ALA A 63 -5.92 -2.39 10.68
C ALA A 63 -5.00 -2.57 9.46
N LEU A 64 -3.67 -2.65 9.70
CA LEU A 64 -2.69 -2.92 8.64
C LEU A 64 -2.94 -4.26 7.94
N LYS A 65 -3.19 -5.33 8.70
CA LYS A 65 -3.51 -6.66 8.14
C LYS A 65 -4.77 -6.63 7.28
N ILE A 66 -5.81 -5.91 7.72
CA ILE A 66 -7.08 -5.80 6.98
C ILE A 66 -6.87 -5.04 5.67
N VAL A 67 -6.14 -3.92 5.70
CA VAL A 67 -5.78 -3.14 4.52
C VAL A 67 -4.96 -3.98 3.55
N ALA A 68 -3.92 -4.65 4.04
CA ALA A 68 -3.06 -5.50 3.24
C ALA A 68 -3.83 -6.68 2.61
N LYS A 69 -4.73 -7.30 3.36
CA LYS A 69 -5.62 -8.33 2.84
C LYS A 69 -6.48 -7.77 1.70
N GLY A 70 -7.09 -6.61 1.88
CA GLY A 70 -7.91 -5.96 0.86
C GLY A 70 -7.12 -5.70 -0.44
N VAL A 71 -5.87 -5.23 -0.33
CA VAL A 71 -4.97 -5.04 -1.48
C VAL A 71 -4.66 -6.38 -2.16
N ASN A 72 -4.28 -7.41 -1.38
CA ASN A 72 -3.95 -8.73 -1.93
C ASN A 72 -5.14 -9.39 -2.62
N ASP A 73 -6.35 -9.26 -2.08
CA ASP A 73 -7.58 -9.78 -2.69
C ASP A 73 -7.92 -9.07 -4.02
N LEU A 74 -7.38 -7.86 -4.23
CA LEU A 74 -7.54 -7.09 -5.46
C LEU A 74 -6.43 -7.33 -6.48
N ARG A 75 -5.33 -8.03 -6.13
CA ARG A 75 -4.23 -8.34 -7.07
C ARG A 75 -4.75 -9.25 -8.19
N SER A 76 -4.30 -8.95 -9.42
CA SER A 76 -4.59 -9.76 -10.60
C SER A 76 -3.55 -9.47 -11.68
N SER A 77 -3.52 -10.27 -12.76
CA SER A 77 -2.69 -10.02 -13.94
C SER A 77 -3.05 -8.72 -14.66
N GLU A 78 -4.26 -8.21 -14.46
CA GLU A 78 -4.80 -7.03 -15.14
C GLU A 78 -4.63 -5.75 -14.30
N ARG A 79 -3.97 -5.83 -13.13
CA ARG A 79 -3.84 -4.70 -12.23
C ARG A 79 -2.44 -4.55 -11.67
N SER A 80 -1.93 -3.33 -11.74
CA SER A 80 -0.67 -2.93 -11.12
C SER A 80 -0.92 -2.10 -9.86
N PHE A 81 -0.08 -2.31 -8.84
CA PHE A 81 -0.04 -1.52 -7.63
C PHE A 81 1.31 -0.83 -7.52
N LEU A 82 1.31 0.49 -7.36
CA LEU A 82 2.46 1.26 -6.92
C LEU A 82 2.26 1.62 -5.44
N VAL A 83 3.07 1.02 -4.58
CA VAL A 83 2.99 1.23 -3.13
C VAL A 83 4.15 2.10 -2.69
N ILE A 84 3.86 3.26 -2.11
CA ILE A 84 4.84 4.17 -1.53
C ILE A 84 4.74 4.04 -0.02
N THR A 85 5.81 3.61 0.62
CA THR A 85 5.88 3.46 2.07
C THR A 85 7.31 3.63 2.58
N HIS A 86 7.45 4.13 3.79
CA HIS A 86 8.69 4.12 4.54
C HIS A 86 8.68 3.06 5.67
N TYR A 87 7.59 2.29 5.78
CA TYR A 87 7.44 1.21 6.77
C TYR A 87 7.56 -0.16 6.09
N GLN A 88 8.69 -0.79 6.27
CA GLN A 88 8.98 -2.10 5.68
C GLN A 88 8.05 -3.20 6.20
N ARG A 89 7.50 -3.07 7.41
CA ARG A 89 6.54 -4.04 7.96
C ARG A 89 5.31 -4.25 7.05
N LEU A 90 4.92 -3.27 6.22
CA LEU A 90 3.87 -3.43 5.23
C LEU A 90 4.24 -4.52 4.21
N LEU A 91 5.52 -4.60 3.82
CA LEU A 91 6.03 -5.55 2.83
C LEU A 91 6.00 -7.02 3.32
N ASN A 92 5.78 -7.25 4.62
CA ASN A 92 5.53 -8.58 5.17
C ASN A 92 4.12 -9.07 4.85
N TYR A 93 3.18 -8.15 4.59
CA TYR A 93 1.79 -8.44 4.29
C TYR A 93 1.45 -8.23 2.81
N ILE A 94 2.06 -7.24 2.16
CA ILE A 94 1.95 -7.00 0.71
C ILE A 94 3.33 -7.25 0.11
N VAL A 95 3.59 -8.49 -0.28
CA VAL A 95 4.88 -8.87 -0.85
C VAL A 95 5.02 -8.24 -2.24
N PRO A 96 6.00 -7.35 -2.47
CA PRO A 96 6.20 -6.71 -3.76
C PRO A 96 6.88 -7.66 -4.74
N ASP A 97 6.60 -7.48 -6.03
CA ASP A 97 7.33 -8.12 -7.12
C ASP A 97 8.65 -7.37 -7.41
N PHE A 98 8.60 -6.03 -7.27
CA PHE A 98 9.75 -5.14 -7.46
C PHE A 98 9.83 -4.12 -6.33
N VAL A 99 11.05 -3.77 -5.95
CA VAL A 99 11.36 -2.73 -4.95
C VAL A 99 12.27 -1.72 -5.61
N HIS A 100 11.93 -0.44 -5.47
CA HIS A 100 12.73 0.69 -5.92
C HIS A 100 13.05 1.59 -4.75
N VAL A 101 14.32 1.91 -4.57
CA VAL A 101 14.79 2.83 -3.51
C VAL A 101 14.92 4.22 -4.11
N LEU A 102 14.17 5.16 -3.54
CA LEU A 102 14.16 6.56 -3.95
C LEU A 102 14.95 7.40 -2.94
N VAL A 103 15.97 8.11 -3.42
CA VAL A 103 16.76 9.07 -2.63
C VAL A 103 16.90 10.35 -3.43
N ASP A 104 16.60 11.49 -2.81
CA ASP A 104 16.72 12.83 -3.43
C ASP A 104 16.05 12.93 -4.81
N GLY A 105 14.87 12.30 -4.96
CA GLY A 105 14.09 12.33 -6.19
C GLY A 105 14.59 11.41 -7.31
N ARG A 106 15.54 10.51 -7.02
CA ARG A 106 16.09 9.56 -7.99
C ARG A 106 15.94 8.12 -7.49
N ILE A 107 15.62 7.20 -8.41
CA ILE A 107 15.69 5.77 -8.12
C ILE A 107 17.18 5.37 -8.16
N VAL A 108 17.71 5.03 -7.00
CA VAL A 108 19.13 4.72 -6.82
C VAL A 108 19.42 3.23 -6.84
N LYS A 109 18.43 2.42 -6.51
CA LYS A 109 18.54 0.96 -6.55
C LYS A 109 17.19 0.33 -6.85
N SER A 110 17.22 -0.81 -7.54
CA SER A 110 16.04 -1.61 -7.84
C SER A 110 16.36 -3.08 -7.58
N GLY A 111 15.38 -3.82 -7.08
CA GLY A 111 15.51 -5.23 -6.77
C GLY A 111 14.17 -5.84 -6.43
N ASP A 112 14.22 -6.98 -5.79
CA ASP A 112 13.07 -7.71 -5.25
C ASP A 112 12.87 -7.45 -3.75
N LYS A 113 12.04 -8.27 -3.10
CA LYS A 113 11.79 -8.19 -1.65
C LYS A 113 13.06 -8.22 -0.81
N SER A 114 14.14 -8.91 -1.26
CA SER A 114 15.39 -8.99 -0.49
C SER A 114 16.06 -7.63 -0.31
N LEU A 115 15.89 -6.74 -1.29
CA LEU A 115 16.37 -5.36 -1.18
C LEU A 115 15.69 -4.61 -0.03
N ALA A 116 14.38 -4.81 0.17
CA ALA A 116 13.66 -4.18 1.27
C ALA A 116 14.12 -4.72 2.64
N LEU A 117 14.36 -6.03 2.75
CA LEU A 117 14.88 -6.65 3.98
C LEU A 117 16.27 -6.13 4.32
N ARG A 118 17.12 -6.00 3.32
CA ARG A 118 18.46 -5.45 3.50
C ARG A 118 18.44 -4.00 3.99
N LEU A 119 17.52 -3.18 3.45
CA LEU A 119 17.33 -1.80 3.91
C LEU A 119 16.85 -1.73 5.37
N GLU A 120 16.06 -2.71 5.82
CA GLU A 120 15.60 -2.81 7.21
C GLU A 120 16.77 -3.15 8.15
N GLU A 121 17.64 -4.04 7.73
CA GLU A 121 18.77 -4.53 8.54
C GLU A 121 19.94 -3.54 8.56
N GLU A 122 20.32 -2.99 7.42
CA GLU A 122 21.53 -2.19 7.22
C GLU A 122 21.27 -0.66 7.17
N GLY A 123 19.99 -0.24 7.08
CA GLY A 123 19.63 1.17 6.88
C GLY A 123 19.85 1.65 5.44
N TYR A 124 19.89 2.97 5.25
CA TYR A 124 19.99 3.59 3.92
C TYR A 124 21.40 4.10 3.56
N ASP A 125 22.35 4.08 4.51
CA ASP A 125 23.64 4.72 4.33
C ASP A 125 24.47 4.06 3.22
N TRP A 126 24.48 2.74 3.16
CA TRP A 126 25.16 1.99 2.11
C TRP A 126 24.62 2.29 0.70
N VAL A 127 23.32 2.62 0.57
CA VAL A 127 22.73 3.00 -0.72
C VAL A 127 23.17 4.40 -1.14
N ARG A 128 23.45 5.29 -0.17
CA ARG A 128 23.95 6.64 -0.42
C ARG A 128 25.44 6.63 -0.77
N GLU A 129 26.21 5.73 -0.20
CA GLU A 129 27.64 5.54 -0.52
C GLU A 129 27.81 5.10 -1.96
N ASP A 130 26.98 4.18 -2.46
CA ASP A 130 26.95 3.76 -3.88
C ASP A 130 26.71 4.94 -4.85
N LEU A 131 26.09 6.04 -4.39
CA LEU A 131 25.88 7.26 -5.19
C LEU A 131 27.09 8.21 -5.20
N SER A 132 27.97 8.11 -4.23
CA SER A 132 29.14 8.97 -4.10
C SER A 132 30.37 8.46 -4.86
N GLU A 133 30.35 7.21 -5.33
CA GLU A 133 31.39 6.70 -6.22
C GLU A 133 31.15 7.22 -7.66
N PRO A 134 32.12 7.92 -8.26
CA PRO A 134 32.01 8.35 -9.65
C PRO A 134 31.95 7.10 -10.54
N THR A 135 30.91 6.96 -11.35
CA THR A 135 30.82 5.93 -12.39
C THR A 135 32.10 6.01 -13.22
N PRO A 136 32.90 4.94 -13.31
CA PRO A 136 34.07 4.93 -14.18
C PRO A 136 33.61 5.14 -15.62
N ALA A 137 34.23 6.10 -16.31
CA ALA A 137 33.96 6.48 -17.70
C ALA A 137 34.29 5.35 -18.67
#